data_3f9b3655e390207ffa5ebaf2b9cdf561
#
_entry.id   3f9b3655e390207ffa5ebaf2b9cdf561
#
_cell.length_a   1.000
_cell.length_b   1.000
_cell.length_c   1.000
_cell.angle_alpha   90.00
_cell.angle_beta   90.00
_cell.angle_gamma   90.00
#
_symmetry.space_group_name_H-M   'P 1'
#
loop_
_entity.id
_entity.type
_entity.pdbx_description
1 polymer ?
#
loop_
_entity_poly.entity_id
_entity_poly.type
_entity_poly.pdbx_seq_one_letter_code
_entity_poly.pdbx_strand_id
1 'polypeptide(L)'
;MLELTSEQVAGLAEIDARGYVERTRQDLVKADPKLADDGTLPTRLWNAYIAARRLGIHSDENVAAFLRIEAYAPSFYVKPATRAWITRPGRSADERFHDYLRVIKWRIEHQNVQGGAEHGGIGGAGNRSGDSGTRTSLGARWRRLIGRGGSRGNGEPVG
;
A
#
# COMPACT_ATOMS: atom_id res chain seq x y z
N MET A 1 33.29 -28.54 -2.26
CA MET A 1 32.31 -27.46 -2.03
C MET A 1 31.93 -26.85 -3.37
N LEU A 2 30.64 -26.80 -3.65
CA LEU A 2 30.14 -26.11 -4.84
C LEU A 2 29.91 -24.67 -4.45
N GLU A 3 30.77 -23.78 -4.90
CA GLU A 3 30.59 -22.34 -4.75
C GLU A 3 29.71 -21.82 -5.88
N LEU A 4 28.61 -21.14 -5.53
CA LEU A 4 27.75 -20.51 -6.49
C LEU A 4 28.45 -19.28 -7.08
N THR A 5 28.35 -19.10 -8.38
CA THR A 5 28.85 -17.88 -9.03
C THR A 5 27.95 -16.68 -8.67
N SER A 6 28.49 -15.47 -8.80
CA SER A 6 27.71 -14.23 -8.56
C SER A 6 26.44 -14.16 -9.42
N GLU A 7 26.50 -14.67 -10.66
CA GLU A 7 25.34 -14.76 -11.56
C GLU A 7 24.28 -15.74 -11.04
N GLN A 8 24.71 -16.89 -10.51
CA GLN A 8 23.79 -17.89 -9.95
C GLN A 8 23.12 -17.33 -8.67
N VAL A 9 23.87 -16.63 -7.83
CA VAL A 9 23.33 -15.98 -6.63
C VAL A 9 22.32 -14.89 -7.02
N ALA A 10 22.62 -14.06 -8.02
CA ALA A 10 21.72 -13.02 -8.52
C ALA A 10 20.44 -13.64 -9.12
N GLY A 11 20.58 -14.72 -9.88
CA GLY A 11 19.43 -15.45 -10.45
C GLY A 11 18.51 -16.04 -9.38
N LEU A 12 19.06 -16.62 -8.33
CA LEU A 12 18.28 -17.14 -7.20
C LEU A 12 17.55 -16.01 -6.45
N ALA A 13 18.23 -14.87 -6.22
CA ALA A 13 17.61 -13.72 -5.57
C ALA A 13 16.45 -13.15 -6.39
N GLU A 14 16.54 -13.15 -7.72
CA GLU A 14 15.43 -12.73 -8.60
C GLU A 14 14.25 -13.70 -8.52
N ILE A 15 14.51 -15.00 -8.50
CA ILE A 15 13.48 -16.02 -8.37
C ILE A 15 12.73 -15.87 -7.05
N ASP A 16 13.45 -15.66 -5.95
CA ASP A 16 12.85 -15.44 -4.63
C ASP A 16 12.03 -14.16 -4.60
N ALA A 17 12.53 -13.08 -5.20
CA ALA A 17 11.82 -11.82 -5.31
C ALA A 17 10.51 -11.95 -6.12
N ARG A 18 10.55 -12.65 -7.24
CA ARG A 18 9.34 -12.92 -8.05
C ARG A 18 8.34 -13.77 -7.28
N GLY A 19 8.81 -14.79 -6.57
CA GLY A 19 7.99 -15.61 -5.68
C GLY A 19 7.32 -14.80 -4.58
N TYR A 20 8.05 -13.87 -3.97
CA TYR A 20 7.52 -12.95 -2.96
C TYR A 20 6.42 -12.05 -3.51
N VAL A 21 6.65 -11.41 -4.66
CA VAL A 21 5.67 -10.54 -5.32
C VAL A 21 4.42 -11.32 -5.71
N GLU A 22 4.57 -12.53 -6.22
CA GLU A 22 3.43 -13.38 -6.60
C GLU A 22 2.59 -13.81 -5.38
N ARG A 23 3.21 -14.21 -4.28
CA ARG A 23 2.49 -14.49 -3.03
C ARG A 23 1.72 -13.26 -2.53
N THR A 24 2.36 -12.09 -2.58
CA THR A 24 1.70 -10.82 -2.20
C THR A 24 0.52 -10.53 -3.11
N ARG A 25 0.63 -10.76 -4.41
CA ARG A 25 -0.47 -10.62 -5.37
C ARG A 25 -1.62 -11.55 -5.03
N GLN A 26 -1.34 -12.82 -4.75
CA GLN A 26 -2.36 -13.81 -4.39
C GLN A 26 -3.10 -13.40 -3.11
N ASP A 27 -2.39 -12.91 -2.11
CA ASP A 27 -3.00 -12.41 -0.87
C ASP A 27 -3.89 -11.18 -1.12
N LEU A 28 -3.47 -10.28 -2.00
CA LEU A 28 -4.25 -9.12 -2.40
C LEU A 28 -5.54 -9.51 -3.15
N VAL A 29 -5.44 -10.42 -4.11
CA VAL A 29 -6.59 -10.94 -4.86
C VAL A 29 -7.54 -11.71 -3.94
N LYS A 30 -7.01 -12.48 -2.99
CA LYS A 30 -7.81 -13.19 -1.99
C LYS A 30 -8.58 -12.21 -1.10
N ALA A 31 -7.98 -11.09 -0.74
CA ALA A 31 -8.61 -10.04 0.07
C ALA A 31 -9.61 -9.18 -0.73
N ASP A 32 -9.31 -8.91 -2.00
CA ASP A 32 -10.18 -8.16 -2.92
C ASP A 32 -10.18 -8.85 -4.30
N PRO A 33 -11.14 -9.73 -4.57
CA PRO A 33 -11.23 -10.47 -5.84
C PRO A 33 -11.31 -9.60 -7.09
N LYS A 34 -11.73 -8.34 -6.97
CA LYS A 34 -11.79 -7.41 -8.12
C LYS A 34 -10.41 -7.09 -8.68
N LEU A 35 -9.36 -7.27 -7.89
CA LEU A 35 -7.99 -7.11 -8.36
C LEU A 35 -7.55 -8.20 -9.36
N ALA A 36 -8.26 -9.33 -9.41
CA ALA A 36 -8.01 -10.37 -10.39
C ALA A 36 -8.34 -9.93 -11.84
N ASP A 37 -9.26 -8.99 -11.99
CA ASP A 37 -9.68 -8.45 -13.29
C ASP A 37 -8.66 -7.46 -13.88
N ASP A 38 -7.70 -7.00 -13.08
CA ASP A 38 -6.63 -6.11 -13.53
C ASP A 38 -5.45 -6.90 -14.08
N GLY A 39 -5.44 -7.12 -15.40
CA GLY A 39 -4.37 -7.82 -16.10
C GLY A 39 -3.00 -7.13 -16.00
N THR A 40 -2.94 -5.87 -15.58
CA THR A 40 -1.68 -5.12 -15.40
C THR A 40 -1.10 -5.28 -14.00
N LEU A 41 -1.87 -5.79 -13.06
CA LEU A 41 -1.48 -5.91 -11.66
C LEU A 41 -0.15 -6.65 -11.45
N PRO A 42 0.12 -7.81 -12.07
CA PRO A 42 1.39 -8.52 -11.89
C PRO A 42 2.60 -7.68 -12.26
N THR A 43 2.55 -7.01 -13.42
CA THR A 43 3.63 -6.15 -13.91
C THR A 43 3.81 -4.91 -13.03
N ARG A 44 2.71 -4.29 -12.60
CA ARG A 44 2.77 -3.13 -11.69
C ARG A 44 3.39 -3.48 -10.34
N LEU A 45 3.01 -4.60 -9.74
CA LEU A 45 3.58 -5.05 -8.47
C LEU A 45 5.07 -5.37 -8.60
N TRP A 46 5.49 -5.99 -9.70
CA TRP A 46 6.90 -6.23 -9.96
C TRP A 46 7.69 -4.91 -10.07
N ASN A 47 7.21 -3.97 -10.86
CA ASN A 47 7.83 -2.65 -11.00
C ASN A 47 7.88 -1.89 -9.68
N ALA A 48 6.82 -1.98 -8.87
CA ALA A 48 6.77 -1.38 -7.55
C ALA A 48 7.79 -2.03 -6.59
N TYR A 49 7.95 -3.35 -6.63
CA TYR A 49 8.98 -4.06 -5.86
C TYR A 49 10.39 -3.54 -6.19
N ILE A 50 10.73 -3.47 -7.48
CA ILE A 50 12.02 -2.93 -7.92
C ILE A 50 12.20 -1.48 -7.47
N ALA A 51 11.16 -0.66 -7.58
CA ALA A 51 11.20 0.74 -7.15
C ALA A 51 11.39 0.86 -5.63
N ALA A 52 10.72 0.06 -4.82
CA ALA A 52 10.88 0.03 -3.37
C ALA A 52 12.35 -0.27 -2.98
N ARG A 53 12.91 -1.31 -3.60
CA ARG A 53 14.32 -1.69 -3.36
C ARG A 53 15.30 -0.59 -3.76
N ARG A 54 15.07 0.08 -4.89
CA ARG A 54 15.89 1.22 -5.36
C ARG A 54 15.77 2.45 -4.45
N LEU A 55 14.62 2.66 -3.84
CA LEU A 55 14.40 3.74 -2.87
C LEU A 55 15.05 3.45 -1.51
N GLY A 56 15.53 2.23 -1.28
CA GLY A 56 16.14 1.82 -0.02
C GLY A 56 15.14 1.25 1.00
N ILE A 57 13.95 0.84 0.54
CA ILE A 57 12.96 0.15 1.36
C ILE A 57 13.29 -1.35 1.32
N HIS A 58 13.71 -1.89 2.45
CA HIS A 58 14.22 -3.27 2.56
C HIS A 58 13.44 -4.15 3.53
N SER A 59 12.74 -3.57 4.50
CA SER A 59 11.97 -4.37 5.45
C SER A 59 10.78 -5.02 4.76
N ASP A 60 10.54 -6.30 5.02
CA ASP A 60 9.46 -7.09 4.39
C ASP A 60 8.08 -6.47 4.63
N GLU A 61 7.86 -5.94 5.83
CA GLU A 61 6.62 -5.27 6.19
C GLU A 61 6.38 -4.02 5.32
N ASN A 62 7.40 -3.18 5.16
CA ASN A 62 7.32 -1.97 4.34
C ASN A 62 7.20 -2.29 2.86
N VAL A 63 7.91 -3.29 2.36
CA VAL A 63 7.79 -3.74 0.96
C VAL A 63 6.38 -4.27 0.71
N ALA A 64 5.83 -5.11 1.59
CA ALA A 64 4.47 -5.60 1.47
C ALA A 64 3.44 -4.45 1.47
N ALA A 65 3.61 -3.46 2.37
CA ALA A 65 2.76 -2.27 2.40
C ALA A 65 2.88 -1.44 1.12
N PHE A 66 4.10 -1.29 0.59
CA PHE A 66 4.36 -0.58 -0.67
C PHE A 66 3.61 -1.23 -1.85
N LEU A 67 3.68 -2.55 -1.97
CA LEU A 67 2.95 -3.30 -3.00
C LEU A 67 1.42 -3.18 -2.83
N ARG A 68 0.93 -3.18 -1.60
CA ARG A 68 -0.49 -2.97 -1.30
C ARG A 68 -0.96 -1.59 -1.75
N ILE A 69 -0.17 -0.54 -1.48
CA ILE A 69 -0.51 0.81 -1.96
C ILE A 69 -0.56 0.83 -3.48
N GLU A 70 0.42 0.24 -4.16
CA GLU A 70 0.44 0.18 -5.62
C GLU A 70 -0.80 -0.50 -6.21
N ALA A 71 -1.30 -1.56 -5.57
CA ALA A 71 -2.49 -2.25 -6.05
C ALA A 71 -3.72 -1.34 -6.13
N TYR A 72 -3.87 -0.40 -5.17
CA TYR A 72 -5.03 0.50 -5.08
C TYR A 72 -4.77 1.93 -5.58
N ALA A 73 -3.54 2.37 -5.58
CA ALA A 73 -3.11 3.68 -6.04
C ALA A 73 -1.92 3.54 -7.01
N PRO A 74 -2.20 3.19 -8.27
CA PRO A 74 -1.17 2.94 -9.26
C PRO A 74 -0.16 4.10 -9.37
N SER A 75 1.12 3.74 -9.41
CA SER A 75 2.23 4.69 -9.57
C SER A 75 2.32 5.77 -8.48
N PHE A 76 1.86 5.47 -7.26
CA PHE A 76 1.88 6.44 -6.15
C PHE A 76 3.30 6.93 -5.83
N TYR A 77 4.30 6.06 -5.99
CA TYR A 77 5.70 6.34 -5.68
C TYR A 77 6.40 7.21 -6.74
N VAL A 78 5.79 7.38 -7.91
CA VAL A 78 6.31 8.27 -8.97
C VAL A 78 5.95 9.72 -8.68
N LYS A 79 4.95 9.96 -7.86
CA LYS A 79 4.51 11.31 -7.49
C LYS A 79 5.64 12.06 -6.79
N PRO A 80 5.96 13.31 -7.23
CA PRO A 80 7.08 14.08 -6.69
C PRO A 80 7.05 14.25 -5.17
N ALA A 81 5.88 14.51 -4.59
CA ALA A 81 5.72 14.66 -3.14
C ALA A 81 6.02 13.38 -2.37
N THR A 82 5.55 12.22 -2.86
CA THR A 82 5.81 10.92 -2.23
C THR A 82 7.30 10.57 -2.31
N ARG A 83 7.89 10.75 -3.49
CA ARG A 83 9.31 10.49 -3.70
C ARG A 83 10.19 11.38 -2.82
N ALA A 84 9.92 12.69 -2.79
CA ALA A 84 10.65 13.64 -1.95
C ALA A 84 10.54 13.29 -0.45
N TRP A 85 9.39 12.80 0.00
CA TRP A 85 9.22 12.34 1.37
C TRP A 85 10.12 11.14 1.71
N ILE A 86 10.08 10.10 0.86
CA ILE A 86 10.81 8.85 1.11
C ILE A 86 12.33 9.07 1.02
N THR A 87 12.79 9.89 0.07
CA THR A 87 14.23 10.14 -0.18
C THR A 87 14.82 11.27 0.67
N ARG A 88 14.05 11.87 1.56
CA ARG A 88 14.53 12.97 2.40
C ARG A 88 15.67 12.51 3.31
N PRO A 89 16.80 13.26 3.36
CA PRO A 89 17.96 12.87 4.16
C PRO A 89 17.68 12.88 5.67
N GLY A 90 18.55 12.25 6.45
CA GLY A 90 18.53 12.23 7.92
C GLY A 90 17.91 10.99 8.56
N ARG A 91 17.16 10.19 7.81
CA ARG A 91 16.61 8.90 8.27
C ARG A 91 16.61 7.91 7.13
N SER A 92 16.52 6.62 7.43
CA SER A 92 16.44 5.58 6.40
C SER A 92 15.14 5.67 5.59
N ALA A 93 15.15 5.15 4.37
CA ALA A 93 13.95 5.10 3.54
C ALA A 93 12.85 4.23 4.18
N ASP A 94 13.21 3.17 4.89
CA ASP A 94 12.28 2.34 5.65
C ASP A 94 11.55 3.14 6.74
N GLU A 95 12.28 3.93 7.53
CA GLU A 95 11.68 4.78 8.55
C GLU A 95 10.79 5.87 7.94
N ARG A 96 11.24 6.50 6.85
CA ARG A 96 10.47 7.51 6.13
C ARG A 96 9.17 6.95 5.56
N PHE A 97 9.25 5.76 5.00
CA PHE A 97 8.08 5.08 4.45
C PHE A 97 7.11 4.65 5.56
N HIS A 98 7.62 4.18 6.68
CA HIS A 98 6.80 3.86 7.84
C HIS A 98 6.03 5.10 8.34
N ASP A 99 6.70 6.25 8.45
CA ASP A 99 6.05 7.51 8.81
C ASP A 99 5.00 7.94 7.76
N TYR A 100 5.29 7.73 6.48
CA TYR A 100 4.35 7.99 5.38
C TYR A 100 3.08 7.15 5.53
N LEU A 101 3.21 5.86 5.85
CA LEU A 101 2.08 4.97 6.12
C LEU A 101 1.23 5.46 7.29
N ARG A 102 1.86 5.94 8.37
CA ARG A 102 1.15 6.50 9.52
C ARG A 102 0.33 7.74 9.14
N VAL A 103 0.89 8.62 8.31
CA VAL A 103 0.18 9.82 7.82
C VAL A 103 -0.99 9.45 6.93
N ILE A 104 -0.81 8.50 6.01
CA ILE A 104 -1.90 8.02 5.16
C ILE A 104 -3.02 7.40 6.01
N LYS A 105 -2.67 6.54 6.94
CA LYS A 105 -3.61 5.90 7.86
C LYS A 105 -4.41 6.95 8.64
N TRP A 106 -3.72 7.91 9.22
CA TRP A 106 -4.34 9.01 9.95
C TRP A 106 -5.31 9.81 9.07
N ARG A 107 -4.93 10.16 7.85
CA ARG A 107 -5.81 10.88 6.91
C ARG A 107 -7.07 10.09 6.59
N ILE A 108 -6.95 8.80 6.33
CA ILE A 108 -8.10 7.93 6.02
C ILE A 108 -9.07 7.85 7.21
N GLU A 109 -8.53 7.74 8.43
CA GLU A 109 -9.32 7.68 9.64
C GLU A 109 -10.05 9.00 9.93
N HIS A 110 -9.43 10.15 9.66
CA HIS A 110 -9.96 11.48 10.01
C HIS A 110 -10.75 12.16 8.89
N GLN A 111 -10.58 11.77 7.62
CA GLN A 111 -11.42 12.29 6.52
C GLN A 111 -12.91 11.92 6.68
N ASN A 112 -13.23 10.91 7.47
CA ASN A 112 -14.61 10.53 7.73
C ASN A 112 -15.30 11.33 8.85
N VAL A 113 -14.54 12.07 9.66
CA VAL A 113 -15.12 12.87 10.76
C VAL A 113 -15.63 14.22 10.26
N GLN A 114 -15.08 14.73 9.15
CA GLN A 114 -15.48 16.03 8.60
C GLN A 114 -16.64 15.97 7.58
N GLY A 115 -17.07 14.79 7.18
CA GLY A 115 -18.22 14.62 6.27
C GLY A 115 -19.60 14.59 6.96
N GLY A 116 -19.67 14.79 8.27
CA GLY A 116 -20.89 14.66 9.06
C GLY A 116 -21.48 15.95 9.64
N ALA A 117 -20.93 17.12 9.32
CA ALA A 117 -21.45 18.40 9.82
C ALA A 117 -21.74 19.37 8.67
N GLU A 118 -22.72 19.03 7.84
CA GLU A 118 -23.43 19.99 7.02
C GLU A 118 -24.84 20.13 7.57
N HIS A 119 -24.98 21.11 8.46
CA HIS A 119 -26.28 21.57 8.93
C HIS A 119 -26.80 22.66 8.00
N GLY A 120 -27.93 22.38 7.38
CA GLY A 120 -29.02 23.28 7.02
C GLY A 120 -28.68 24.65 6.45
N GLY A 121 -29.01 24.86 5.17
CA GLY A 121 -29.08 26.17 4.53
C GLY A 121 -29.66 26.09 3.13
N ILE A 122 -30.96 26.19 3.05
CA ILE A 122 -31.89 26.71 2.04
C ILE A 122 -31.28 27.11 0.66
N GLY A 123 -31.81 26.48 -0.40
CA GLY A 123 -32.20 27.13 -1.66
C GLY A 123 -31.17 27.18 -2.76
N GLY A 124 -31.48 26.54 -3.90
CA GLY A 124 -30.85 26.84 -5.18
C GLY A 124 -30.79 25.66 -6.14
N ALA A 125 -31.74 25.60 -7.04
CA ALA A 125 -31.79 24.68 -8.16
C ALA A 125 -30.56 24.79 -9.06
N GLY A 126 -29.96 23.65 -9.46
CA GLY A 126 -28.85 23.60 -10.40
C GLY A 126 -28.43 22.19 -10.71
N ASN A 127 -29.13 21.59 -11.65
CA ASN A 127 -28.82 20.34 -12.33
C ASN A 127 -27.35 20.29 -12.81
N ARG A 128 -26.57 19.30 -12.35
CA ARG A 128 -25.46 18.72 -13.14
C ARG A 128 -25.13 17.31 -12.63
N SER A 129 -25.47 16.34 -13.45
CA SER A 129 -24.96 14.99 -13.51
C SER A 129 -23.42 14.99 -13.52
N GLY A 130 -22.77 14.15 -12.75
CA GLY A 130 -21.33 13.93 -12.87
C GLY A 130 -20.71 13.24 -11.68
N ASP A 131 -20.68 11.91 -11.72
CA ASP A 131 -19.58 11.10 -11.21
C ASP A 131 -19.15 11.26 -9.74
N SER A 132 -19.95 10.75 -8.83
CA SER A 132 -19.59 10.61 -7.40
C SER A 132 -19.34 9.14 -6.96
N GLY A 133 -19.06 8.25 -7.91
CA GLY A 133 -18.89 6.81 -7.61
C GLY A 133 -17.52 6.36 -7.09
N THR A 134 -16.46 7.15 -7.29
CA THR A 134 -15.09 6.66 -7.14
C THR A 134 -14.41 6.98 -5.80
N ARG A 135 -14.89 7.97 -5.06
CA ARG A 135 -14.22 8.44 -3.82
C ARG A 135 -14.57 7.62 -2.58
N THR A 136 -15.76 7.04 -2.51
CA THR A 136 -16.22 6.26 -1.35
C THR A 136 -15.61 4.85 -1.33
N SER A 137 -15.26 4.31 -2.49
CA SER A 137 -14.68 2.98 -2.67
C SER A 137 -13.23 2.86 -2.14
N LEU A 138 -12.41 3.89 -2.33
CA LEU A 138 -11.00 3.87 -1.90
C LEU A 138 -10.87 3.85 -0.37
N GLY A 139 -11.59 4.69 0.34
CA GLY A 139 -11.53 4.74 1.81
C GLY A 139 -12.03 3.46 2.48
N ALA A 140 -13.07 2.81 1.95
CA ALA A 140 -13.58 1.54 2.45
C ALA A 140 -12.61 0.37 2.18
N ARG A 141 -11.93 0.39 1.04
CA ARG A 141 -10.91 -0.60 0.67
C ARG A 141 -9.67 -0.49 1.56
N TRP A 142 -9.23 0.72 1.85
CA TRP A 142 -8.10 0.98 2.73
C TRP A 142 -8.36 0.53 4.17
N ARG A 143 -9.57 0.69 4.69
CA ARG A 143 -9.93 0.22 6.04
C ARG A 143 -9.81 -1.30 6.19
N ARG A 144 -10.19 -2.06 5.17
CA ARG A 144 -10.03 -3.53 5.18
C ARG A 144 -8.56 -3.95 5.18
N LEU A 145 -7.71 -3.15 4.55
CA LEU A 145 -6.27 -3.42 4.45
C LEU A 145 -5.53 -3.16 5.76
N ILE A 146 -5.90 -2.10 6.48
CA ILE A 146 -5.22 -1.64 7.69
C ILE A 146 -5.79 -2.34 8.93
N GLY A 147 -7.06 -2.74 8.92
CA GLY A 147 -7.75 -3.32 10.08
C GLY A 147 -7.37 -4.76 10.44
N ARG A 148 -6.56 -5.45 9.64
CA ARG A 148 -6.23 -6.86 9.85
C ARG A 148 -4.88 -7.13 10.51
N GLY A 149 -4.15 -6.09 10.89
CA GLY A 149 -2.80 -6.18 11.47
C GLY A 149 -2.69 -5.88 12.96
N GLY A 150 -3.69 -6.23 13.79
CA GLY A 150 -3.61 -5.89 15.20
C GLY A 150 -4.55 -6.68 16.08
N SER A 151 -4.33 -8.00 16.20
CA SER A 151 -4.83 -8.73 17.35
C SER A 151 -4.06 -10.03 17.51
N ARG A 152 -2.94 -9.95 18.18
CA ARG A 152 -2.32 -11.10 18.83
C ARG A 152 -1.74 -10.68 20.17
N GLY A 153 -2.29 -11.23 21.20
CA GLY A 153 -1.62 -11.40 22.46
C GLY A 153 -2.27 -10.69 23.63
N ASN A 154 -3.29 -11.26 24.19
CA ASN A 154 -3.42 -11.21 25.63
C ASN A 154 -3.29 -12.64 26.14
N GLY A 155 -2.10 -12.93 26.65
CA GLY A 155 -1.86 -14.05 27.51
C GLY A 155 -2.60 -13.84 28.83
N GLU A 156 -3.40 -14.79 29.19
CA GLU A 156 -4.01 -14.89 30.52
C GLU A 156 -2.95 -15.10 31.59
N PRO A 157 -3.06 -14.47 32.75
CA PRO A 157 -2.34 -14.92 33.93
C PRO A 157 -3.16 -16.02 34.61
N VAL A 158 -2.58 -17.19 34.69
CA VAL A 158 -3.03 -18.25 35.57
C VAL A 158 -2.62 -17.89 37.00
N GLY A 159 -3.59 -17.75 37.86
CA GLY A 159 -3.42 -17.73 39.30
C GLY A 159 -3.19 -19.14 39.88
#